data_fb243312dba8953f628edf4502009219
#
_entry.id   fb243312dba8953f628edf4502009219
#
_cell.length_a   1.000
_cell.length_b   1.000
_cell.length_c   1.000
_cell.angle_alpha   90.00
_cell.angle_beta   90.00
_cell.angle_gamma   90.00
#
_symmetry.space_group_name_H-M   'P 1'
#
loop_
_entity.id
_entity.type
_entity.pdbx_description
1 polymer ?
#
loop_
_entity_poly.entity_id
_entity_poly.type
_entity_poly.pdbx_seq_one_letter_code
_entity_poly.pdbx_strand_id
1 'polypeptide(L)'
;MSELYPAIKPFDSQMLTVGQGHSIYIEQTGNPQGLPVLFLHGGPGAGIGEDYRRFFDPQLYRIIGFDQRGCGRSLPFGQIQENNSQRLIEDIFALKKHLQIDTWLLFGGSWGSTLALLVAIANPEAVSGLILRGVFLARQQDYDWFLDPDGGAAQIFPDYYHHFIQPIKEHINQQSLVDAYYHIFTNGDDVTKMAAIKAWYLWETCISRLHLQIDEEALIPNVHSAISLAVLECHYIKHQCFIAENYILEQLDKISHIPTNIIHGRYDSVCKLEAAFSLHQGLQNSQLTIVPESGHSAFETKTSKALCMATKAMAHFIREGK
;
A
#
# COMPACT_ATOMS: atom_id res chain seq x y z
N MET A 1 -10.50 -2.63 23.39
CA MET A 1 -10.50 -1.20 23.06
C MET A 1 -9.44 -0.98 21.99
N SER A 2 -9.78 -0.33 20.92
CA SER A 2 -8.82 0.03 19.85
C SER A 2 -7.71 0.89 20.43
N GLU A 3 -6.46 0.51 20.23
CA GLU A 3 -5.29 1.27 20.68
C GLU A 3 -4.90 2.38 19.68
N LEU A 4 -5.74 2.64 18.70
CA LEU A 4 -5.59 3.74 17.75
C LEU A 4 -5.79 5.09 18.44
N TYR A 5 -5.02 6.09 18.04
CA TYR A 5 -5.20 7.46 18.49
C TYR A 5 -6.60 8.02 18.14
N PRO A 6 -7.07 9.07 18.80
CA PRO A 6 -8.35 9.69 18.48
C PRO A 6 -8.43 10.11 17.02
N ALA A 7 -9.64 10.08 16.46
CA ALA A 7 -9.90 10.61 15.13
C ALA A 7 -9.69 12.14 15.11
N ILE A 8 -9.02 12.63 14.08
CA ILE A 8 -8.72 14.05 13.88
C ILE A 8 -9.08 14.47 12.45
N LYS A 9 -9.34 15.75 12.26
CA LYS A 9 -9.61 16.34 10.94
C LYS A 9 -8.36 16.99 10.36
N PRO A 10 -8.25 17.10 9.02
CA PRO A 10 -7.21 17.88 8.38
C PRO A 10 -7.28 19.35 8.79
N PHE A 11 -6.13 19.95 9.04
CA PHE A 11 -6.00 21.40 9.15
C PHE A 11 -5.73 22.05 7.79
N ASP A 12 -5.30 21.26 6.80
CA ASP A 12 -5.08 21.68 5.42
C ASP A 12 -5.43 20.54 4.47
N SER A 13 -6.04 20.87 3.34
CA SER A 13 -6.30 19.94 2.26
C SER A 13 -6.37 20.66 0.91
N GLN A 14 -5.73 20.12 -0.11
CA GLN A 14 -5.60 20.77 -1.40
C GLN A 14 -5.34 19.80 -2.54
N MET A 15 -5.45 20.29 -3.79
CA MET A 15 -5.01 19.58 -4.99
C MET A 15 -3.65 20.12 -5.42
N LEU A 16 -2.71 19.22 -5.70
CA LEU A 16 -1.39 19.54 -6.24
C LEU A 16 -1.28 19.03 -7.67
N THR A 17 -1.04 19.92 -8.64
CA THR A 17 -0.75 19.52 -10.02
C THR A 17 0.67 18.94 -10.11
N VAL A 18 0.79 17.70 -10.62
CA VAL A 18 2.04 16.94 -10.65
C VAL A 18 2.54 16.63 -12.08
N GLY A 19 1.90 17.21 -13.07
CA GLY A 19 2.28 17.04 -14.48
C GLY A 19 1.55 15.90 -15.20
N GLN A 20 1.76 15.80 -16.51
CA GLN A 20 1.13 14.84 -17.42
C GLN A 20 -0.42 14.76 -17.26
N GLY A 21 -1.04 15.89 -16.97
CA GLY A 21 -2.49 15.99 -16.80
C GLY A 21 -3.03 15.46 -15.45
N HIS A 22 -2.14 15.09 -14.52
CA HIS A 22 -2.53 14.61 -13.20
C HIS A 22 -2.45 15.70 -12.12
N SER A 23 -3.40 15.60 -11.16
CA SER A 23 -3.42 16.36 -9.92
C SER A 23 -3.71 15.40 -8.77
N ILE A 24 -2.91 15.46 -7.72
CA ILE A 24 -3.06 14.60 -6.55
C ILE A 24 -3.74 15.38 -5.42
N TYR A 25 -4.65 14.71 -4.71
CA TYR A 25 -5.22 15.22 -3.47
C TYR A 25 -4.23 14.98 -2.33
N ILE A 26 -3.99 16.02 -1.54
CA ILE A 26 -3.14 15.96 -0.35
C ILE A 26 -3.88 16.53 0.85
N GLU A 27 -3.57 16.01 2.04
CA GLU A 27 -4.07 16.54 3.29
C GLU A 27 -3.02 16.50 4.40
N GLN A 28 -3.12 17.40 5.35
CA GLN A 28 -2.24 17.49 6.50
C GLN A 28 -3.06 17.50 7.79
N THR A 29 -2.63 16.68 8.76
CA THR A 29 -3.31 16.52 10.06
C THR A 29 -2.30 16.52 11.21
N GLY A 30 -2.79 16.61 12.44
CA GLY A 30 -1.96 16.59 13.64
C GLY A 30 -1.29 17.94 13.93
N ASN A 31 -0.03 17.89 14.36
CA ASN A 31 0.76 19.07 14.74
C ASN A 31 1.50 19.67 13.52
N PRO A 32 1.17 20.90 13.07
CA PRO A 32 1.87 21.54 11.94
C PRO A 32 3.39 21.68 12.14
N GLN A 33 3.86 21.73 13.40
CA GLN A 33 5.27 21.81 13.78
C GLN A 33 5.85 20.45 14.23
N GLY A 34 5.09 19.38 14.07
CA GLY A 34 5.47 18.01 14.43
C GLY A 34 6.47 17.42 13.45
N LEU A 35 6.94 16.22 13.77
CA LEU A 35 7.79 15.41 12.90
C LEU A 35 7.00 15.07 11.60
N PRO A 36 7.48 15.42 10.41
CA PRO A 36 6.79 15.08 9.18
C PRO A 36 6.76 13.57 8.95
N VAL A 37 5.58 13.04 8.69
CA VAL A 37 5.40 11.65 8.26
C VAL A 37 4.50 11.61 7.03
N LEU A 38 4.95 10.92 5.98
CA LEU A 38 4.16 10.64 4.79
C LEU A 38 3.55 9.25 4.89
N PHE A 39 2.22 9.18 4.84
CA PHE A 39 1.48 7.94 4.74
C PHE A 39 1.31 7.54 3.26
N LEU A 40 1.75 6.32 2.93
CA LEU A 40 1.68 5.72 1.61
C LEU A 40 0.67 4.56 1.63
N HIS A 41 -0.48 4.78 0.99
CA HIS A 41 -1.54 3.77 0.95
C HIS A 41 -1.19 2.60 0.04
N GLY A 42 -1.89 1.48 0.24
CA GLY A 42 -1.75 0.24 -0.53
C GLY A 42 -2.54 0.19 -1.84
N GLY A 43 -2.69 -0.98 -2.36
CA GLY A 43 -3.22 -1.35 -3.67
C GLY A 43 -2.07 -1.69 -4.63
N PRO A 44 -1.70 -0.81 -5.58
CA PRO A 44 -2.05 0.63 -5.70
C PRO A 44 -3.52 0.87 -6.00
N GLY A 45 -4.00 2.06 -5.64
CA GLY A 45 -5.36 2.45 -5.98
C GLY A 45 -6.37 2.48 -4.82
N ALA A 46 -5.96 2.08 -3.60
CA ALA A 46 -6.86 2.09 -2.44
C ALA A 46 -7.30 3.52 -2.03
N GLY A 47 -6.43 4.52 -2.22
CA GLY A 47 -6.64 5.87 -1.68
C GLY A 47 -6.47 5.94 -0.17
N ILE A 48 -6.57 7.15 0.40
CA ILE A 48 -6.53 7.34 1.85
C ILE A 48 -7.94 7.44 2.43
N GLY A 49 -8.21 6.62 3.46
CA GLY A 49 -9.38 6.76 4.34
C GLY A 49 -9.09 7.74 5.47
N GLU A 50 -10.05 7.93 6.40
CA GLU A 50 -9.83 8.84 7.54
C GLU A 50 -9.01 8.19 8.66
N ASP A 51 -9.10 6.87 8.80
CA ASP A 51 -8.55 6.14 9.93
C ASP A 51 -7.03 5.98 9.89
N TYR A 52 -6.35 6.18 8.74
CA TYR A 52 -4.89 6.10 8.67
C TYR A 52 -4.20 7.10 9.61
N ARG A 53 -4.84 8.24 9.85
CA ARG A 53 -4.34 9.31 10.74
C ARG A 53 -4.15 8.82 12.17
N ARG A 54 -4.90 7.79 12.57
CA ARG A 54 -4.99 7.24 13.93
C ARG A 54 -3.84 6.28 14.28
N PHE A 55 -2.92 6.01 13.35
CA PHE A 55 -1.68 5.32 13.67
C PHE A 55 -0.63 6.23 14.32
N PHE A 56 -0.84 7.54 14.31
CA PHE A 56 0.13 8.55 14.73
C PHE A 56 -0.36 9.36 15.90
N ASP A 57 0.55 9.67 16.85
CA ASP A 57 0.27 10.65 17.90
C ASP A 57 0.15 12.04 17.26
N PRO A 58 -1.05 12.67 17.32
CA PRO A 58 -1.28 13.95 16.67
C PRO A 58 -0.53 15.13 17.33
N GLN A 59 0.04 14.94 18.51
CA GLN A 59 0.87 15.97 19.16
C GLN A 59 2.34 15.88 18.68
N LEU A 60 2.78 14.70 18.28
CA LEU A 60 4.16 14.45 17.86
C LEU A 60 4.37 14.65 16.37
N TYR A 61 3.38 14.34 15.54
CA TYR A 61 3.49 14.24 14.09
C TYR A 61 2.75 15.32 13.32
N ARG A 62 3.38 15.83 12.26
CA ARG A 62 2.73 16.44 11.11
C ARG A 62 2.44 15.32 10.12
N ILE A 63 1.20 14.88 10.08
CA ILE A 63 0.77 13.70 9.32
C ILE A 63 0.32 14.14 7.94
N ILE A 64 1.00 13.67 6.88
CA ILE A 64 0.71 13.96 5.50
C ILE A 64 0.15 12.70 4.86
N GLY A 65 -1.04 12.81 4.27
CA GLY A 65 -1.63 11.79 3.42
C GLY A 65 -1.92 12.34 2.03
N PHE A 66 -1.87 11.49 1.03
CA PHE A 66 -2.26 11.84 -0.33
C PHE A 66 -2.89 10.64 -1.03
N ASP A 67 -3.80 10.93 -1.93
CA ASP A 67 -4.31 9.93 -2.87
C ASP A 67 -3.34 9.88 -4.05
N GLN A 68 -2.76 8.70 -4.34
CA GLN A 68 -1.85 8.49 -5.47
C GLN A 68 -2.58 8.73 -6.79
N ARG A 69 -1.86 8.81 -7.91
CA ARG A 69 -2.47 9.02 -9.25
C ARG A 69 -3.60 8.04 -9.51
N GLY A 70 -4.70 8.52 -10.05
CA GLY A 70 -5.83 7.72 -10.51
C GLY A 70 -6.75 7.19 -9.40
N CYS A 71 -6.52 7.48 -8.12
CA CYS A 71 -7.36 6.95 -7.05
C CYS A 71 -7.89 8.04 -6.11
N GLY A 72 -8.85 7.65 -5.29
CA GLY A 72 -9.46 8.51 -4.29
C GLY A 72 -10.00 9.81 -4.88
N ARG A 73 -9.50 10.94 -4.40
CA ARG A 73 -9.84 12.31 -4.85
C ARG A 73 -8.89 12.86 -5.90
N SER A 74 -7.82 12.11 -6.24
CA SER A 74 -6.86 12.50 -7.28
C SER A 74 -7.46 12.38 -8.68
N LEU A 75 -7.01 13.24 -9.60
CA LEU A 75 -7.56 13.36 -10.94
C LEU A 75 -6.48 13.18 -12.02
N PRO A 76 -6.84 12.61 -13.19
CA PRO A 76 -8.12 11.98 -13.53
C PRO A 76 -8.30 10.63 -12.81
N PHE A 77 -9.50 10.31 -12.36
CA PHE A 77 -9.83 9.08 -11.63
C PHE A 77 -9.75 7.84 -12.54
N GLY A 78 -9.22 6.72 -12.03
CA GLY A 78 -9.11 5.44 -12.75
C GLY A 78 -8.09 5.45 -13.89
N GLN A 79 -7.33 6.54 -14.08
CA GLN A 79 -6.41 6.69 -15.21
C GLN A 79 -5.14 5.88 -15.02
N ILE A 80 -4.84 5.03 -16.01
CA ILE A 80 -3.61 4.21 -16.06
C ILE A 80 -2.50 4.86 -16.89
N GLN A 81 -2.84 5.82 -17.76
CA GLN A 81 -1.85 6.52 -18.58
C GLN A 81 -0.95 7.40 -17.71
N GLU A 82 0.35 7.38 -17.93
CA GLU A 82 1.34 8.11 -17.11
C GLU A 82 1.22 7.77 -15.61
N ASN A 83 0.78 6.54 -15.28
CA ASN A 83 0.63 6.04 -13.93
C ASN A 83 1.54 4.82 -13.74
N ASN A 84 2.72 5.06 -13.18
CA ASN A 84 3.77 4.07 -12.95
C ASN A 84 4.62 4.47 -11.73
N SER A 85 5.47 3.56 -11.27
CA SER A 85 6.29 3.75 -10.06
C SER A 85 7.20 4.97 -10.14
N GLN A 86 7.80 5.23 -11.29
CA GLN A 86 8.68 6.41 -11.48
C GLN A 86 7.88 7.71 -11.31
N ARG A 87 6.69 7.80 -11.90
CA ARG A 87 5.81 8.96 -11.75
C ARG A 87 5.36 9.18 -10.32
N LEU A 88 5.07 8.11 -9.58
CA LEU A 88 4.71 8.24 -8.16
C LEU A 88 5.88 8.75 -7.31
N ILE A 89 7.10 8.32 -7.60
CA ILE A 89 8.31 8.84 -6.94
C ILE A 89 8.47 10.34 -7.22
N GLU A 90 8.29 10.77 -8.48
CA GLU A 90 8.34 12.17 -8.87
C GLU A 90 7.27 13.01 -8.17
N ASP A 91 6.04 12.49 -8.06
CA ASP A 91 4.93 13.13 -7.36
C ASP A 91 5.25 13.33 -5.86
N ILE A 92 5.82 12.30 -5.23
CA ILE A 92 6.21 12.35 -3.83
C ILE A 92 7.29 13.41 -3.58
N PHE A 93 8.27 13.55 -4.48
CA PHE A 93 9.26 14.62 -4.36
C PHE A 93 8.69 16.01 -4.69
N ALA A 94 7.73 16.10 -5.62
CA ALA A 94 7.00 17.34 -5.87
C ALA A 94 6.17 17.75 -4.64
N LEU A 95 5.50 16.79 -3.99
CA LEU A 95 4.77 16.98 -2.73
C LEU A 95 5.70 17.45 -1.61
N LYS A 96 6.85 16.79 -1.44
CA LYS A 96 7.87 17.16 -0.45
C LYS A 96 8.32 18.61 -0.62
N LYS A 97 8.64 18.98 -1.86
CA LYS A 97 9.04 20.36 -2.22
C LYS A 97 7.92 21.37 -1.97
N HIS A 98 6.68 21.03 -2.36
CA HIS A 98 5.50 21.88 -2.19
C HIS A 98 5.24 22.19 -0.69
N LEU A 99 5.37 21.18 0.17
CA LEU A 99 5.18 21.31 1.61
C LEU A 99 6.41 21.84 2.36
N GLN A 100 7.52 22.14 1.66
CA GLN A 100 8.78 22.63 2.22
C GLN A 100 9.33 21.71 3.32
N ILE A 101 9.35 20.41 3.06
CA ILE A 101 9.84 19.39 4.00
C ILE A 101 11.28 19.02 3.61
N ASP A 102 12.21 19.08 4.57
CA ASP A 102 13.62 18.68 4.35
C ASP A 102 13.79 17.16 4.43
N THR A 103 13.27 16.55 5.49
CA THR A 103 13.26 15.10 5.70
C THR A 103 11.93 14.66 6.28
N TRP A 104 11.53 13.44 6.02
CA TRP A 104 10.32 12.84 6.57
C TRP A 104 10.46 11.37 6.91
N LEU A 105 9.64 10.91 7.83
CA LEU A 105 9.38 9.50 8.06
C LEU A 105 8.44 8.99 6.95
N LEU A 106 8.72 7.84 6.35
CA LEU A 106 7.79 7.18 5.43
C LEU A 106 7.09 6.02 6.16
N PHE A 107 5.76 6.02 6.09
CA PHE A 107 4.92 4.94 6.59
C PHE A 107 4.17 4.32 5.43
N GLY A 108 4.45 3.06 5.10
CA GLY A 108 3.83 2.37 3.98
C GLY A 108 3.36 0.97 4.32
N GLY A 109 2.20 0.59 3.78
CA GLY A 109 1.68 -0.77 3.92
C GLY A 109 1.35 -1.41 2.58
N SER A 110 1.62 -2.72 2.41
CA SER A 110 1.38 -3.42 1.15
C SER A 110 2.16 -2.77 0.01
N TRP A 111 1.50 -2.43 -1.12
CA TRP A 111 2.09 -1.58 -2.15
C TRP A 111 2.75 -0.31 -1.58
N GLY A 112 2.15 0.32 -0.57
CA GLY A 112 2.76 1.49 0.08
C GLY A 112 4.13 1.21 0.70
N SER A 113 4.43 -0.03 1.11
CA SER A 113 5.77 -0.42 1.57
C SER A 113 6.77 -0.49 0.41
N THR A 114 6.35 -1.01 -0.73
CA THR A 114 7.13 -0.98 -1.98
C THR A 114 7.47 0.45 -2.35
N LEU A 115 6.46 1.33 -2.41
CA LEU A 115 6.63 2.73 -2.77
C LEU A 115 7.53 3.48 -1.77
N ALA A 116 7.40 3.21 -0.46
CA ALA A 116 8.30 3.77 0.56
C ALA A 116 9.76 3.37 0.33
N LEU A 117 10.01 2.10 0.02
CA LEU A 117 11.35 1.60 -0.29
C LEU A 117 11.91 2.22 -1.58
N LEU A 118 11.09 2.32 -2.64
CA LEU A 118 11.51 2.95 -3.89
C LEU A 118 11.87 4.44 -3.71
N VAL A 119 11.07 5.18 -2.93
CA VAL A 119 11.36 6.59 -2.59
C VAL A 119 12.65 6.72 -1.77
N ALA A 120 12.84 5.84 -0.78
CA ALA A 120 14.07 5.82 0.02
C ALA A 120 15.31 5.49 -0.83
N ILE A 121 15.22 4.51 -1.72
CA ILE A 121 16.31 4.14 -2.66
C ILE A 121 16.63 5.31 -3.62
N ALA A 122 15.61 6.04 -4.09
CA ALA A 122 15.80 7.16 -5.00
C ALA A 122 16.46 8.38 -4.34
N ASN A 123 16.18 8.64 -3.06
CA ASN A 123 16.81 9.72 -2.30
C ASN A 123 16.87 9.39 -0.79
N PRO A 124 17.87 8.62 -0.34
CA PRO A 124 18.00 8.20 1.06
C PRO A 124 18.07 9.37 2.05
N GLU A 125 18.73 10.46 1.69
CA GLU A 125 18.91 11.65 2.53
C GLU A 125 17.59 12.37 2.84
N ALA A 126 16.56 12.13 2.05
CA ALA A 126 15.23 12.70 2.29
C ALA A 126 14.41 11.93 3.35
N VAL A 127 14.90 10.76 3.81
CA VAL A 127 14.13 9.83 4.63
C VAL A 127 14.78 9.67 6.01
N SER A 128 14.08 10.11 7.06
CA SER A 128 14.53 10.01 8.45
C SER A 128 14.26 8.65 9.10
N GLY A 129 13.44 7.81 8.48
CA GLY A 129 13.09 6.48 8.95
C GLY A 129 11.99 5.83 8.09
N LEU A 130 11.84 4.52 8.25
CA LEU A 130 10.83 3.71 7.57
C LEU A 130 9.98 2.95 8.58
N ILE A 131 8.66 2.95 8.40
CA ILE A 131 7.74 2.04 9.07
C ILE A 131 6.96 1.31 7.96
N LEU A 132 7.19 0.01 7.85
CA LEU A 132 6.68 -0.82 6.77
C LEU A 132 5.77 -1.90 7.34
N ARG A 133 4.57 -2.08 6.76
CA ARG A 133 3.61 -3.10 7.15
C ARG A 133 3.22 -3.98 5.95
N GLY A 134 3.12 -5.31 6.19
CA GLY A 134 2.70 -6.24 5.14
C GLY A 134 3.58 -6.04 3.90
N VAL A 135 4.89 -6.25 4.06
CA VAL A 135 5.90 -5.93 3.03
C VAL A 135 5.61 -6.66 1.73
N PHE A 136 5.55 -5.90 0.65
CA PHE A 136 5.47 -6.36 -0.72
C PHE A 136 6.73 -5.92 -1.47
N LEU A 137 7.45 -6.86 -2.07
CA LEU A 137 8.72 -6.57 -2.77
C LEU A 137 8.57 -6.52 -4.29
N ALA A 138 7.37 -6.77 -4.80
CA ALA A 138 7.02 -6.75 -6.22
C ALA A 138 7.90 -7.68 -7.08
N ARG A 139 8.21 -8.86 -6.56
CA ARG A 139 8.92 -9.95 -7.25
C ARG A 139 7.93 -10.89 -7.91
N GLN A 140 8.35 -11.65 -8.92
CA GLN A 140 7.49 -12.66 -9.56
C GLN A 140 6.86 -13.61 -8.53
N GLN A 141 7.65 -14.12 -7.59
CA GLN A 141 7.16 -15.00 -6.52
C GLN A 141 6.13 -14.36 -5.57
N ASP A 142 6.06 -13.02 -5.48
CA ASP A 142 5.07 -12.31 -4.69
C ASP A 142 3.75 -12.21 -5.47
N TYR A 143 3.80 -12.02 -6.79
CA TYR A 143 2.63 -12.09 -7.67
C TYR A 143 2.06 -13.51 -7.75
N ASP A 144 2.93 -14.53 -7.90
CA ASP A 144 2.52 -15.93 -7.93
C ASP A 144 1.83 -16.33 -6.62
N TRP A 145 2.38 -15.91 -5.47
CA TRP A 145 1.73 -16.13 -4.18
C TRP A 145 0.30 -15.60 -4.12
N PHE A 146 0.08 -14.40 -4.63
CA PHE A 146 -1.20 -13.68 -4.53
C PHE A 146 -2.23 -14.13 -5.57
N LEU A 147 -1.80 -14.43 -6.81
CA LEU A 147 -2.69 -14.59 -7.97
C LEU A 147 -2.66 -15.96 -8.65
N ASP A 148 -1.58 -16.75 -8.47
CA ASP A 148 -1.46 -18.02 -9.16
C ASP A 148 -2.40 -19.08 -8.53
N PRO A 149 -3.06 -19.96 -9.33
CA PRO A 149 -3.88 -21.04 -8.81
C PRO A 149 -3.13 -22.01 -7.88
N ASP A 150 -1.81 -22.16 -8.07
CA ASP A 150 -0.93 -22.94 -7.20
C ASP A 150 -0.28 -22.07 -6.11
N GLY A 151 -0.59 -20.76 -6.08
CA GLY A 151 -0.09 -19.81 -5.11
C GLY A 151 -0.68 -20.01 -3.70
N GLY A 152 0.05 -19.51 -2.69
CA GLY A 152 -0.35 -19.71 -1.30
C GLY A 152 -1.72 -19.13 -0.96
N ALA A 153 -2.08 -17.97 -1.49
CA ALA A 153 -3.40 -17.38 -1.25
C ALA A 153 -4.52 -18.26 -1.80
N ALA A 154 -4.42 -18.76 -3.04
CA ALA A 154 -5.41 -19.63 -3.65
C ALA A 154 -5.53 -20.98 -2.92
N GLN A 155 -4.43 -21.51 -2.41
CA GLN A 155 -4.42 -22.78 -1.66
C GLN A 155 -5.05 -22.64 -0.26
N ILE A 156 -4.98 -21.45 0.35
CA ILE A 156 -5.58 -21.18 1.66
C ILE A 156 -7.08 -20.84 1.52
N PHE A 157 -7.46 -20.14 0.43
CA PHE A 157 -8.81 -19.64 0.19
C PHE A 157 -9.37 -20.10 -1.18
N PRO A 158 -9.49 -21.43 -1.43
CA PRO A 158 -9.89 -21.96 -2.73
C PRO A 158 -11.34 -21.58 -3.11
N ASP A 159 -12.21 -21.36 -2.14
CA ASP A 159 -13.59 -20.90 -2.30
C ASP A 159 -13.63 -19.46 -2.84
N TYR A 160 -12.91 -18.53 -2.24
CA TYR A 160 -12.82 -17.16 -2.74
C TYR A 160 -12.08 -17.07 -4.07
N TYR A 161 -11.03 -17.88 -4.26
CA TYR A 161 -10.31 -17.95 -5.54
C TYR A 161 -11.22 -18.44 -6.68
N HIS A 162 -12.09 -19.41 -6.40
CA HIS A 162 -13.09 -19.86 -7.36
C HIS A 162 -13.99 -18.71 -7.85
N HIS A 163 -14.45 -17.84 -6.94
CA HIS A 163 -15.23 -16.65 -7.30
C HIS A 163 -14.39 -15.59 -8.02
N PHE A 164 -13.14 -15.44 -7.63
CA PHE A 164 -12.20 -14.51 -8.25
C PHE A 164 -12.01 -14.80 -9.74
N ILE A 165 -11.85 -16.03 -10.15
CA ILE A 165 -11.63 -16.39 -11.56
C ILE A 165 -12.88 -16.41 -12.45
N GLN A 166 -14.10 -16.33 -11.89
CA GLN A 166 -15.34 -16.45 -12.68
C GLN A 166 -15.46 -15.43 -13.83
N PRO A 167 -15.19 -14.11 -13.64
CA PRO A 167 -15.33 -13.13 -14.72
C PRO A 167 -14.39 -13.36 -15.90
N ILE A 168 -13.27 -14.06 -15.68
CA ILE A 168 -12.24 -14.28 -16.70
C ILE A 168 -12.18 -15.72 -17.21
N LYS A 169 -13.09 -16.59 -16.77
CA LYS A 169 -13.06 -18.03 -17.01
C LYS A 169 -12.90 -18.41 -18.48
N GLU A 170 -13.51 -17.65 -19.38
CA GLU A 170 -13.43 -17.92 -20.82
C GLU A 170 -12.10 -17.47 -21.43
N HIS A 171 -11.36 -16.62 -20.75
CA HIS A 171 -10.12 -16.00 -21.22
C HIS A 171 -8.84 -16.67 -20.71
N ILE A 172 -8.84 -17.26 -19.50
CA ILE A 172 -7.65 -17.80 -18.85
C ILE A 172 -7.01 -19.01 -19.55
N ASN A 173 -7.74 -19.68 -20.45
CA ASN A 173 -7.18 -20.76 -21.25
C ASN A 173 -6.23 -20.28 -22.36
N GLN A 174 -6.22 -19.01 -22.68
CA GLN A 174 -5.49 -18.40 -23.80
C GLN A 174 -4.44 -17.36 -23.35
N GLN A 175 -4.51 -16.90 -22.11
CA GLN A 175 -3.67 -15.83 -21.58
C GLN A 175 -3.53 -15.95 -20.06
N SER A 176 -2.58 -15.21 -19.47
CA SER A 176 -2.43 -15.16 -18.02
C SER A 176 -3.67 -14.57 -17.33
N LEU A 177 -3.88 -14.90 -16.05
CA LEU A 177 -4.96 -14.34 -15.24
C LEU A 177 -4.95 -12.80 -15.26
N VAL A 178 -3.77 -12.21 -15.08
CA VAL A 178 -3.59 -10.75 -15.08
C VAL A 178 -3.91 -10.14 -16.45
N ASP A 179 -3.51 -10.81 -17.55
CA ASP A 179 -3.83 -10.37 -18.90
C ASP A 179 -5.33 -10.40 -19.18
N ALA A 180 -6.03 -11.43 -18.70
CA ALA A 180 -7.46 -11.56 -18.84
C ALA A 180 -8.21 -10.43 -18.12
N TYR A 181 -7.85 -10.16 -16.87
CA TYR A 181 -8.41 -9.04 -16.11
C TYR A 181 -8.09 -7.69 -16.75
N TYR A 182 -6.83 -7.47 -17.13
CA TYR A 182 -6.41 -6.24 -17.78
C TYR A 182 -7.16 -5.96 -19.07
N HIS A 183 -7.38 -7.02 -19.88
CA HIS A 183 -8.19 -6.91 -21.11
C HIS A 183 -9.63 -6.48 -20.79
N ILE A 184 -10.28 -7.07 -19.79
CA ILE A 184 -11.62 -6.67 -19.38
C ILE A 184 -11.64 -5.23 -18.88
N PHE A 185 -10.71 -4.84 -18.04
CA PHE A 185 -10.66 -3.47 -17.49
C PHE A 185 -10.43 -2.39 -18.55
N THR A 186 -9.72 -2.72 -19.63
CA THR A 186 -9.43 -1.76 -20.71
C THR A 186 -10.43 -1.79 -21.84
N ASN A 187 -10.97 -2.96 -22.21
CA ASN A 187 -11.77 -3.15 -23.43
C ASN A 187 -13.17 -3.73 -23.19
N GLY A 188 -13.49 -4.24 -21.99
CA GLY A 188 -14.80 -4.83 -21.69
C GLY A 188 -15.93 -3.78 -21.69
N ASP A 189 -17.17 -4.24 -21.80
CA ASP A 189 -18.35 -3.41 -21.54
C ASP A 189 -18.51 -3.13 -20.04
N ASP A 190 -19.37 -2.18 -19.68
CA ASP A 190 -19.52 -1.72 -18.30
C ASP A 190 -19.99 -2.83 -17.34
N VAL A 191 -20.83 -3.75 -17.79
CA VAL A 191 -21.36 -4.85 -16.97
C VAL A 191 -20.24 -5.84 -16.66
N THR A 192 -19.50 -6.25 -17.68
CA THR A 192 -18.35 -7.17 -17.55
C THR A 192 -17.25 -6.55 -16.70
N LYS A 193 -16.94 -5.26 -16.92
CA LYS A 193 -15.97 -4.52 -16.07
C LYS A 193 -16.38 -4.52 -14.61
N MET A 194 -17.63 -4.19 -14.30
CA MET A 194 -18.09 -4.13 -12.91
C MET A 194 -18.08 -5.50 -12.23
N ALA A 195 -18.41 -6.57 -12.95
CA ALA A 195 -18.31 -7.94 -12.42
C ALA A 195 -16.86 -8.30 -12.08
N ALA A 196 -15.92 -7.97 -12.96
CA ALA A 196 -14.49 -8.20 -12.76
C ALA A 196 -13.92 -7.33 -11.62
N ILE A 197 -14.30 -6.04 -11.53
CA ILE A 197 -13.92 -5.14 -10.43
C ILE A 197 -14.39 -5.70 -9.09
N LYS A 198 -15.65 -6.14 -9.02
CA LYS A 198 -16.21 -6.75 -7.81
C LYS A 198 -15.43 -8.00 -7.40
N ALA A 199 -15.13 -8.89 -8.34
CA ALA A 199 -14.42 -10.13 -8.06
C ALA A 199 -12.99 -9.87 -7.56
N TRP A 200 -12.24 -8.93 -8.19
CA TRP A 200 -10.91 -8.53 -7.76
C TRP A 200 -10.91 -7.93 -6.34
N TYR A 201 -11.80 -6.96 -6.11
CA TYR A 201 -11.92 -6.30 -4.81
C TYR A 201 -12.29 -7.28 -3.69
N LEU A 202 -13.23 -8.20 -3.96
CA LEU A 202 -13.62 -9.21 -2.98
C LEU A 202 -12.49 -10.19 -2.68
N TRP A 203 -11.73 -10.62 -3.71
CA TRP A 203 -10.57 -11.47 -3.51
C TRP A 203 -9.61 -10.86 -2.51
N GLU A 204 -9.10 -9.65 -2.76
CA GLU A 204 -8.16 -8.99 -1.86
C GLU A 204 -8.75 -8.76 -0.47
N THR A 205 -10.00 -8.28 -0.39
CA THR A 205 -10.66 -7.98 0.89
C THR A 205 -10.84 -9.22 1.75
N CYS A 206 -11.28 -10.34 1.15
CA CYS A 206 -11.53 -11.58 1.88
C CYS A 206 -10.28 -12.22 2.44
N ILE A 207 -9.17 -12.15 1.73
CA ILE A 207 -7.90 -12.76 2.17
C ILE A 207 -7.05 -11.82 3.04
N SER A 208 -7.43 -10.53 3.17
CA SER A 208 -6.67 -9.52 3.93
C SER A 208 -6.75 -9.69 5.43
N ARG A 209 -7.72 -10.41 5.96
CA ARG A 209 -7.96 -10.54 7.41
C ARG A 209 -7.93 -11.99 7.86
N LEU A 210 -7.36 -12.21 9.04
CA LEU A 210 -7.37 -13.54 9.66
C LEU A 210 -8.80 -14.00 9.99
N HIS A 211 -9.65 -13.06 10.45
CA HIS A 211 -11.05 -13.32 10.74
C HIS A 211 -11.94 -12.36 9.95
N LEU A 212 -12.66 -12.88 8.98
CA LEU A 212 -13.72 -12.14 8.29
C LEU A 212 -14.94 -12.07 9.25
N GLN A 213 -15.29 -10.85 9.63
CA GLN A 213 -16.50 -10.57 10.44
C GLN A 213 -17.59 -9.89 9.61
N ILE A 214 -17.62 -10.09 8.29
CA ILE A 214 -18.42 -9.27 7.39
C ILE A 214 -19.34 -10.16 6.55
N ASP A 215 -20.59 -9.74 6.48
CA ASP A 215 -21.58 -10.23 5.50
C ASP A 215 -21.08 -9.89 4.09
N GLU A 216 -21.02 -10.88 3.18
CA GLU A 216 -20.45 -10.70 1.84
C GLU A 216 -21.16 -9.57 1.05
N GLU A 217 -22.45 -9.32 1.32
CA GLU A 217 -23.20 -8.22 0.71
C GLU A 217 -22.78 -6.83 1.20
N ALA A 218 -22.21 -6.75 2.40
CA ALA A 218 -21.70 -5.50 2.99
C ALA A 218 -20.24 -5.19 2.59
N LEU A 219 -19.57 -6.10 1.85
CA LEU A 219 -18.14 -6.00 1.54
C LEU A 219 -17.77 -4.96 0.48
N ILE A 220 -18.72 -4.38 -0.26
CA ILE A 220 -18.42 -3.30 -1.21
C ILE A 220 -19.00 -1.97 -0.70
N PRO A 221 -18.41 -1.36 0.33
CA PRO A 221 -18.95 -0.12 0.89
C PRO A 221 -18.76 1.07 -0.04
N ASN A 222 -17.80 1.03 -0.96
CA ASN A 222 -17.46 2.13 -1.84
C ASN A 222 -17.02 1.65 -3.23
N VAL A 223 -17.96 1.72 -4.19
CA VAL A 223 -17.72 1.35 -5.60
C VAL A 223 -16.56 2.15 -6.20
N HIS A 224 -16.42 3.42 -5.83
CA HIS A 224 -15.32 4.27 -6.31
C HIS A 224 -13.95 3.69 -5.91
N SER A 225 -13.76 3.33 -4.65
CA SER A 225 -12.52 2.71 -4.18
C SER A 225 -12.27 1.34 -4.82
N ALA A 226 -13.32 0.55 -5.05
CA ALA A 226 -13.19 -0.75 -5.70
C ALA A 226 -12.71 -0.62 -7.16
N ILE A 227 -13.23 0.37 -7.89
CA ILE A 227 -12.81 0.64 -9.27
C ILE A 227 -11.33 0.99 -9.33
N SER A 228 -10.88 1.99 -8.57
CA SER A 228 -9.48 2.41 -8.62
C SER A 228 -8.53 1.33 -8.12
N LEU A 229 -8.90 0.58 -7.07
CA LEU A 229 -8.10 -0.52 -6.56
C LEU A 229 -7.90 -1.59 -7.65
N ALA A 230 -8.97 -2.18 -8.16
CA ALA A 230 -8.89 -3.28 -9.11
C ALA A 230 -8.15 -2.89 -10.41
N VAL A 231 -8.49 -1.72 -10.98
CA VAL A 231 -7.90 -1.26 -12.24
C VAL A 231 -6.41 -0.94 -12.09
N LEU A 232 -6.03 -0.19 -11.05
CA LEU A 232 -4.64 0.24 -10.87
C LEU A 232 -3.77 -0.92 -10.37
N GLU A 233 -4.24 -1.75 -9.45
CA GLU A 233 -3.49 -2.90 -8.98
C GLU A 233 -3.20 -3.87 -10.13
N CYS A 234 -4.20 -4.23 -10.93
CA CYS A 234 -4.02 -5.05 -12.13
C CYS A 234 -3.04 -4.42 -13.12
N HIS A 235 -3.13 -3.09 -13.35
CA HIS A 235 -2.21 -2.36 -14.22
C HIS A 235 -0.76 -2.45 -13.73
N TYR A 236 -0.52 -2.26 -12.43
CA TYR A 236 0.82 -2.34 -11.87
C TYR A 236 1.38 -3.76 -11.90
N ILE A 237 0.58 -4.76 -11.52
CA ILE A 237 1.00 -6.17 -11.58
C ILE A 237 1.32 -6.59 -13.01
N LYS A 238 0.48 -6.24 -13.97
CA LYS A 238 0.70 -6.49 -15.40
C LYS A 238 2.07 -5.99 -15.89
N HIS A 239 2.52 -4.86 -15.36
CA HIS A 239 3.77 -4.23 -15.73
C HIS A 239 4.88 -4.45 -14.68
N GLN A 240 4.76 -5.50 -13.84
CA GLN A 240 5.75 -5.84 -12.79
C GLN A 240 6.10 -4.62 -11.93
N CYS A 241 5.09 -3.84 -11.55
CA CYS A 241 5.22 -2.59 -10.80
C CYS A 241 6.25 -1.60 -11.39
N PHE A 242 6.57 -1.73 -12.69
CA PHE A 242 7.55 -0.91 -13.42
C PHE A 242 8.95 -0.89 -12.80
N ILE A 243 9.35 -2.00 -12.16
CA ILE A 243 10.69 -2.21 -11.61
C ILE A 243 11.25 -3.56 -12.08
N ALA A 244 12.57 -3.71 -12.06
CA ALA A 244 13.21 -4.97 -12.37
C ALA A 244 12.96 -6.03 -11.27
N GLU A 245 13.04 -7.30 -11.64
CA GLU A 245 12.99 -8.40 -10.68
C GLU A 245 14.05 -8.21 -9.58
N ASN A 246 13.69 -8.39 -8.31
CA ASN A 246 14.54 -8.21 -7.13
C ASN A 246 15.14 -6.80 -6.94
N TYR A 247 14.69 -5.79 -7.68
CA TYR A 247 15.25 -4.43 -7.65
C TYR A 247 15.44 -3.90 -6.22
N ILE A 248 14.44 -4.05 -5.35
CA ILE A 248 14.51 -3.53 -3.97
C ILE A 248 15.63 -4.21 -3.19
N LEU A 249 15.69 -5.55 -3.23
CA LEU A 249 16.70 -6.32 -2.48
C LEU A 249 18.13 -6.04 -2.97
N GLU A 250 18.31 -5.77 -4.26
CA GLU A 250 19.60 -5.43 -4.84
C GLU A 250 20.09 -4.01 -4.52
N GLN A 251 19.20 -3.14 -4.01
CA GLN A 251 19.52 -1.75 -3.68
C GLN A 251 19.56 -1.44 -2.18
N LEU A 252 19.47 -2.46 -1.31
CA LEU A 252 19.38 -2.28 0.15
C LEU A 252 20.56 -1.56 0.76
N ASP A 253 21.75 -1.69 0.18
CA ASP A 253 22.95 -0.98 0.65
C ASP A 253 22.76 0.54 0.68
N LYS A 254 21.96 1.10 -0.24
CA LYS A 254 21.68 2.55 -0.30
C LYS A 254 20.89 3.04 0.89
N ILE A 255 20.08 2.17 1.50
CA ILE A 255 19.14 2.52 2.57
C ILE A 255 19.43 1.78 3.87
N SER A 256 20.53 1.02 3.95
CA SER A 256 20.89 0.20 5.12
C SER A 256 21.07 0.99 6.40
N HIS A 257 21.44 2.27 6.30
CA HIS A 257 21.61 3.20 7.42
C HIS A 257 20.28 3.77 7.95
N ILE A 258 19.19 3.69 7.18
CA ILE A 258 17.89 4.27 7.56
C ILE A 258 17.23 3.38 8.63
N PRO A 259 16.87 3.93 9.81
CA PRO A 259 16.17 3.17 10.83
C PRO A 259 14.82 2.67 10.31
N THR A 260 14.61 1.36 10.35
CA THR A 260 13.46 0.72 9.73
C THR A 260 12.73 -0.20 10.71
N ASN A 261 11.43 0.05 10.93
CA ASN A 261 10.53 -0.87 11.64
C ASN A 261 9.66 -1.60 10.63
N ILE A 262 9.72 -2.93 10.65
CA ILE A 262 8.91 -3.81 9.80
C ILE A 262 7.88 -4.51 10.67
N ILE A 263 6.61 -4.36 10.37
CA ILE A 263 5.48 -4.98 11.06
C ILE A 263 4.74 -5.90 10.08
N HIS A 264 4.63 -7.19 10.39
CA HIS A 264 4.03 -8.15 9.47
C HIS A 264 3.16 -9.17 10.22
N GLY A 265 1.95 -9.44 9.73
CA GLY A 265 1.09 -10.47 10.28
C GLY A 265 1.65 -11.87 10.04
N ARG A 266 1.60 -12.75 11.05
CA ARG A 266 2.06 -14.14 10.89
C ARG A 266 1.30 -14.89 9.78
N TYR A 267 0.03 -14.59 9.61
CA TYR A 267 -0.89 -15.24 8.69
C TYR A 267 -1.33 -14.31 7.56
N ASP A 268 -0.44 -13.40 7.15
CA ASP A 268 -0.65 -12.53 6.00
C ASP A 268 -0.72 -13.37 4.71
N SER A 269 -1.91 -13.44 4.12
CA SER A 269 -2.18 -14.22 2.92
C SER A 269 -2.11 -13.38 1.63
N VAL A 270 -2.02 -12.05 1.76
CA VAL A 270 -1.81 -11.14 0.61
C VAL A 270 -0.32 -11.03 0.31
N CYS A 271 0.46 -10.59 1.32
CA CYS A 271 1.92 -10.48 1.23
C CYS A 271 2.57 -11.51 2.14
N LYS A 272 3.27 -12.47 1.56
CA LYS A 272 3.89 -13.54 2.35
C LYS A 272 4.96 -13.00 3.31
N LEU A 273 5.00 -13.55 4.52
CA LEU A 273 5.96 -13.17 5.56
C LEU A 273 7.41 -13.26 5.11
N GLU A 274 7.73 -14.15 4.16
CA GLU A 274 9.08 -14.28 3.61
C GLU A 274 9.61 -12.98 3.04
N ALA A 275 8.76 -12.15 2.39
CA ALA A 275 9.18 -10.85 1.86
C ALA A 275 9.69 -9.90 2.97
N ALA A 276 8.97 -9.83 4.10
CA ALA A 276 9.39 -9.04 5.26
C ALA A 276 10.66 -9.59 5.90
N PHE A 277 10.79 -10.91 5.96
CA PHE A 277 11.97 -11.57 6.52
C PHE A 277 13.21 -11.33 5.65
N SER A 278 13.11 -11.48 4.33
CA SER A 278 14.18 -11.22 3.38
C SER A 278 14.63 -9.76 3.42
N LEU A 279 13.68 -8.81 3.48
CA LEU A 279 13.98 -7.40 3.64
C LEU A 279 14.76 -7.14 4.94
N HIS A 280 14.30 -7.70 6.07
CA HIS A 280 14.96 -7.57 7.36
C HIS A 280 16.38 -8.13 7.35
N GLN A 281 16.60 -9.28 6.75
CA GLN A 281 17.94 -9.89 6.64
C GLN A 281 18.92 -9.03 5.81
N GLY A 282 18.42 -8.29 4.84
CA GLY A 282 19.23 -7.41 4.00
C GLY A 282 19.48 -6.01 4.57
N LEU A 283 18.72 -5.57 5.59
CA LEU A 283 18.84 -4.25 6.21
C LEU A 283 19.59 -4.31 7.55
N GLN A 284 20.68 -3.60 7.66
CA GLN A 284 21.50 -3.57 8.90
C GLN A 284 20.78 -2.90 10.08
N ASN A 285 20.01 -1.85 9.82
CA ASN A 285 19.34 -1.04 10.84
C ASN A 285 17.81 -1.26 10.79
N SER A 286 17.37 -2.50 10.99
CA SER A 286 15.96 -2.83 10.97
C SER A 286 15.52 -3.68 12.17
N GLN A 287 14.25 -3.55 12.53
CA GLN A 287 13.56 -4.40 13.50
C GLN A 287 12.33 -5.02 12.83
N LEU A 288 12.21 -6.35 12.94
CA LEU A 288 11.05 -7.11 12.43
C LEU A 288 10.15 -7.52 13.59
N THR A 289 8.93 -7.05 13.59
CA THR A 289 7.86 -7.47 14.49
C THR A 289 6.88 -8.36 13.73
N ILE A 290 6.93 -9.67 13.99
CA ILE A 290 5.94 -10.61 13.47
C ILE A 290 4.76 -10.65 14.44
N VAL A 291 3.60 -10.15 13.98
CA VAL A 291 2.39 -10.06 14.81
C VAL A 291 1.67 -11.41 14.80
N PRO A 292 1.63 -12.13 15.93
CA PRO A 292 0.90 -13.39 16.00
C PRO A 292 -0.60 -13.15 15.85
N GLU A 293 -1.33 -14.12 15.30
CA GLU A 293 -2.79 -14.05 15.12
C GLU A 293 -3.25 -12.79 14.37
N SER A 294 -2.52 -12.43 13.31
CA SER A 294 -2.85 -11.33 12.40
C SER A 294 -2.58 -11.71 10.96
N GLY A 295 -3.46 -11.26 10.08
CA GLY A 295 -3.32 -11.29 8.63
C GLY A 295 -2.67 -10.02 8.08
N HIS A 296 -3.16 -9.60 6.90
CA HIS A 296 -2.62 -8.45 6.18
C HIS A 296 -3.09 -7.10 6.74
N SER A 297 -4.35 -6.99 7.21
CA SER A 297 -4.95 -5.69 7.51
C SER A 297 -4.23 -4.93 8.65
N ALA A 298 -3.92 -3.65 8.40
CA ALA A 298 -3.39 -2.74 9.41
C ALA A 298 -4.35 -2.49 10.59
N PHE A 299 -5.66 -2.73 10.37
CA PHE A 299 -6.73 -2.47 11.34
C PHE A 299 -7.11 -3.68 12.20
N GLU A 300 -6.41 -4.80 12.07
CA GLU A 300 -6.50 -5.87 13.06
C GLU A 300 -5.90 -5.39 14.38
N THR A 301 -6.56 -5.69 15.49
CA THR A 301 -6.25 -5.12 16.82
C THR A 301 -4.77 -5.24 17.19
N LYS A 302 -4.14 -6.40 16.97
CA LYS A 302 -2.73 -6.62 17.30
C LYS A 302 -1.78 -5.88 16.36
N THR A 303 -2.14 -5.81 15.08
CA THR A 303 -1.36 -5.09 14.07
C THR A 303 -1.43 -3.58 14.31
N SER A 304 -2.62 -3.02 14.54
CA SER A 304 -2.78 -1.58 14.84
C SER A 304 -2.03 -1.17 16.09
N LYS A 305 -2.04 -2.01 17.14
CA LYS A 305 -1.23 -1.80 18.34
C LYS A 305 0.26 -1.73 18.03
N ALA A 306 0.77 -2.72 17.30
CA ALA A 306 2.20 -2.77 16.93
C ALA A 306 2.61 -1.54 16.10
N LEU A 307 1.75 -1.09 15.16
CA LEU A 307 1.98 0.10 14.36
C LEU A 307 2.01 1.38 15.20
N CYS A 308 1.06 1.57 16.13
CA CYS A 308 1.08 2.73 17.05
C CYS A 308 2.32 2.73 17.97
N MET A 309 2.76 1.55 18.42
CA MET A 309 4.01 1.44 19.19
C MET A 309 5.23 1.80 18.35
N ALA A 310 5.31 1.31 17.10
CA ALA A 310 6.40 1.62 16.18
C ALA A 310 6.47 3.11 15.83
N THR A 311 5.33 3.75 15.55
CA THR A 311 5.30 5.20 15.28
C THR A 311 5.74 6.01 16.51
N LYS A 312 5.28 5.65 17.70
CA LYS A 312 5.71 6.32 18.94
C LYS A 312 7.21 6.15 19.20
N ALA A 313 7.74 4.94 19.07
CA ALA A 313 9.16 4.66 19.26
C ALA A 313 10.03 5.42 18.25
N MET A 314 9.63 5.42 16.96
CA MET A 314 10.35 6.12 15.90
C MET A 314 10.37 7.64 16.12
N ALA A 315 9.28 8.23 16.60
CA ALA A 315 9.27 9.66 16.91
C ALA A 315 10.27 10.03 18.01
N HIS A 316 10.37 9.22 19.05
CA HIS A 316 11.39 9.43 20.11
C HIS A 316 12.79 9.25 19.56
N PHE A 317 13.06 8.17 18.83
CA PHE A 317 14.36 7.90 18.22
C PHE A 317 14.84 9.06 17.34
N ILE A 318 14.00 9.58 16.43
CA ILE A 318 14.39 10.69 15.54
C ILE A 318 14.61 11.99 16.32
N ARG A 319 13.78 12.28 17.34
CA ARG A 319 13.93 13.51 18.15
C ARG A 319 15.14 13.52 19.05
N GLU A 320 15.52 12.36 19.55
CA GLU A 320 16.70 12.24 20.44
C GLU A 320 18.03 12.18 19.68
N GLY A 321 17.99 12.04 18.34
CA GLY A 321 19.19 11.98 17.50
C GLY A 321 20.03 10.71 17.70
N LYS A 322 19.40 9.63 18.15
CA LYS A 322 20.06 8.35 18.43
C LYS A 322 19.74 7.31 17.38
#